data_249e37d7257ad45eb7dda5c73eccac87
#
_entry.id   249e37d7257ad45eb7dda5c73eccac87
#
_cell.length_a   1.000
_cell.length_b   1.000
_cell.length_c   1.000
_cell.angle_alpha   90.00
_cell.angle_beta   90.00
_cell.angle_gamma   90.00
#
_symmetry.space_group_name_H-M   'P 1'
#
loop_
_entity.id
_entity.type
_entity.pdbx_description
1 polymer ?
#
loop_
_entity_poly.entity_id
_entity_poly.type
_entity_poly.pdbx_seq_one_letter_code
_entity_poly.pdbx_strand_id
1 'polypeptide(L)'
;MKLIHFSDIHLTAKPLGWRPRDLVSKRLTGWANVRLLGRGRRFRDAPAVVRALVRDIAERRPDGLVFSGDATGMGFASEVLVAAKALGVGESELPAVAVPGNHDYYTRRAVRAGYFEEAFGPWLHGLRVDAETYPFARQVGHVWLVCVNSSTHNLLPTDASGKVGPAQLDRLRRLCDKLSPGPRILVTHYPLRTAAGLVEPRVHRLRDHAAVLEAATDCGVGLWLHGHIHRRFVLTPTTDVPFPVVCAGSATQNNRWSYAEYDIAGTAVWGTWRHYSPAAGGYADDGEFLLTMPGG
;
A
#
# COMPACT_ATOMS: atom_id res chain seq x y z
N MET A 1 -3.95 -16.93 -12.01
CA MET A 1 -2.96 -16.42 -11.05
C MET A 1 -3.72 -15.72 -9.95
N LYS A 2 -3.43 -16.10 -8.69
CA LYS A 2 -4.10 -15.52 -7.52
C LYS A 2 -3.20 -14.49 -6.85
N LEU A 3 -3.68 -13.26 -6.68
CA LEU A 3 -2.97 -12.17 -6.02
C LEU A 3 -3.78 -11.67 -4.82
N ILE A 4 -3.14 -11.42 -3.69
CA ILE A 4 -3.77 -10.79 -2.53
C ILE A 4 -3.21 -9.38 -2.35
N HIS A 5 -4.11 -8.40 -2.14
CA HIS A 5 -3.77 -7.01 -1.90
C HIS A 5 -4.40 -6.51 -0.60
N PHE A 6 -3.55 -6.08 0.33
CA PHE A 6 -3.94 -5.48 1.60
C PHE A 6 -3.15 -4.21 1.90
N SER A 7 -3.67 -3.39 2.82
CA SER A 7 -3.11 -2.07 3.14
C SER A 7 -3.47 -1.63 4.55
N ASP A 8 -2.81 -0.57 5.03
CA ASP A 8 -3.23 0.22 6.20
C ASP A 8 -3.42 -0.62 7.47
N ILE A 9 -2.38 -1.36 7.88
CA ILE A 9 -2.42 -2.22 9.07
C ILE A 9 -2.13 -1.47 10.38
N HIS A 10 -1.46 -0.33 10.34
CA HIS A 10 -1.22 0.59 11.44
C HIS A 10 -0.84 -0.06 12.77
N LEU A 11 0.08 -1.01 12.74
CA LEU A 11 0.59 -1.62 13.97
C LEU A 11 1.41 -0.63 14.79
N THR A 12 1.38 -0.81 16.09
CA THR A 12 2.20 -0.05 17.02
C THR A 12 3.07 -0.98 17.87
N ALA A 13 4.15 -0.47 18.40
CA ALA A 13 5.09 -1.21 19.23
C ALA A 13 5.05 -0.76 20.70
N LYS A 14 5.48 -1.64 21.59
CA LYS A 14 5.73 -1.33 23.01
C LYS A 14 7.08 -1.96 23.40
N PRO A 15 8.12 -1.15 23.69
CA PRO A 15 8.16 0.33 23.67
C PRO A 15 8.29 0.91 22.25
N LEU A 16 7.89 2.18 22.06
CA LEU A 16 8.04 2.90 20.80
C LEU A 16 9.48 3.35 20.49
N GLY A 17 10.31 3.48 21.51
CA GLY A 17 11.70 3.93 21.37
C GLY A 17 11.82 5.45 21.16
N TRP A 18 11.04 6.24 21.95
CA TRP A 18 11.11 7.70 21.95
C TRP A 18 12.54 8.21 22.19
N ARG A 19 12.90 9.26 21.46
CA ARG A 19 14.13 10.04 21.68
C ARG A 19 13.76 11.50 21.97
N PRO A 20 14.59 12.31 22.65
CA PRO A 20 14.25 13.70 22.98
C PRO A 20 13.80 14.54 21.78
N ARG A 21 14.39 14.32 20.61
CA ARG A 21 14.00 15.00 19.35
C ARG A 21 12.61 14.64 18.84
N ASP A 22 12.07 13.50 19.21
CA ASP A 22 10.73 13.08 18.80
C ASP A 22 9.65 13.91 19.52
N LEU A 23 9.95 14.45 20.71
CA LEU A 23 9.05 15.29 21.49
C LEU A 23 8.80 16.67 20.86
N VAL A 24 9.68 17.12 19.95
CA VAL A 24 9.52 18.38 19.18
C VAL A 24 9.18 18.08 17.71
N SER A 25 8.68 16.91 17.43
CA SER A 25 8.32 16.48 16.06
C SER A 25 6.80 16.20 15.94
N LYS A 26 6.36 16.00 14.70
CA LYS A 26 5.02 15.52 14.35
C LYS A 26 4.59 14.27 15.15
N ARG A 27 5.54 13.48 15.70
CA ARG A 27 5.24 12.29 16.52
C ARG A 27 4.48 12.62 17.79
N LEU A 28 4.79 13.75 18.44
CA LEU A 28 4.08 14.16 19.66
C LEU A 28 2.59 14.42 19.37
N THR A 29 2.28 15.15 18.31
CA THR A 29 0.89 15.39 17.90
C THR A 29 0.19 14.11 17.44
N GLY A 30 0.91 13.24 16.73
CA GLY A 30 0.42 11.91 16.37
C GLY A 30 0.11 11.04 17.58
N TRP A 31 0.98 11.02 18.55
CA TRP A 31 0.78 10.31 19.83
C TRP A 31 -0.43 10.85 20.59
N ALA A 32 -0.56 12.17 20.69
CA ALA A 32 -1.74 12.80 21.29
C ALA A 32 -3.03 12.38 20.58
N ASN A 33 -3.03 12.37 19.24
CA ASN A 33 -4.18 11.90 18.45
C ASN A 33 -4.51 10.43 18.74
N VAL A 34 -3.50 9.56 18.79
CA VAL A 34 -3.69 8.13 19.09
C VAL A 34 -4.23 7.93 20.53
N ARG A 35 -3.70 8.64 21.51
CA ARG A 35 -4.02 8.45 22.94
C ARG A 35 -5.25 9.21 23.40
N LEU A 36 -5.43 10.46 22.95
CA LEU A 36 -6.42 11.39 23.47
C LEU A 36 -7.61 11.60 22.53
N LEU A 37 -7.39 11.61 21.21
CA LEU A 37 -8.43 11.91 20.21
C LEU A 37 -9.08 10.66 19.59
N GLY A 38 -8.82 9.47 20.16
CA GLY A 38 -9.52 8.23 19.84
C GLY A 38 -9.03 7.49 18.59
N ARG A 39 -7.99 7.96 17.91
CA ARG A 39 -7.43 7.22 16.75
C ARG A 39 -6.96 5.81 17.16
N GLY A 40 -6.35 5.66 18.34
CA GLY A 40 -5.91 4.37 18.85
C GLY A 40 -7.03 3.35 19.05
N ARG A 41 -8.26 3.81 19.29
CA ARG A 41 -9.44 2.92 19.41
C ARG A 41 -9.78 2.27 18.08
N ARG A 42 -9.49 2.95 16.95
CA ARG A 42 -9.78 2.44 15.59
C ARG A 42 -8.89 1.25 15.22
N PHE A 43 -7.73 1.12 15.85
CA PHE A 43 -6.73 0.09 15.56
C PHE A 43 -6.40 -0.77 16.79
N ARG A 44 -7.28 -0.74 17.81
CA ARG A 44 -7.03 -1.48 19.07
C ARG A 44 -6.83 -2.96 18.85
N ASP A 45 -7.57 -3.54 17.92
CA ASP A 45 -7.57 -4.98 17.65
C ASP A 45 -6.61 -5.35 16.50
N ALA A 46 -5.86 -4.39 15.95
CA ALA A 46 -4.96 -4.59 14.82
C ALA A 46 -3.99 -5.79 14.98
N PRO A 47 -3.33 -6.03 16.13
CA PRO A 47 -2.47 -7.19 16.28
C PRO A 47 -3.19 -8.54 16.16
N ALA A 48 -4.44 -8.63 16.63
CA ALA A 48 -5.23 -9.84 16.49
C ALA A 48 -5.72 -10.03 15.05
N VAL A 49 -6.14 -8.95 14.41
CA VAL A 49 -6.62 -8.94 13.04
C VAL A 49 -5.49 -9.26 12.05
N VAL A 50 -4.27 -8.75 12.25
CA VAL A 50 -3.10 -9.11 11.41
C VAL A 50 -2.78 -10.60 11.53
N ARG A 51 -2.85 -11.20 12.74
CA ARG A 51 -2.68 -12.66 12.86
C ARG A 51 -3.73 -13.45 12.10
N ALA A 52 -4.98 -12.99 12.10
CA ALA A 52 -6.04 -13.61 11.32
C ALA A 52 -5.82 -13.40 9.81
N LEU A 53 -5.37 -12.21 9.39
CA LEU A 53 -5.02 -11.91 8.00
C LEU A 53 -3.93 -12.86 7.48
N VAL A 54 -2.84 -13.02 8.23
CA VAL A 54 -1.73 -13.89 7.81
C VAL A 54 -2.17 -15.36 7.71
N ARG A 55 -3.01 -15.83 8.64
CA ARG A 55 -3.59 -17.19 8.54
C ARG A 55 -4.47 -17.35 7.31
N ASP A 56 -5.38 -16.40 7.07
CA ASP A 56 -6.27 -16.43 5.93
C ASP A 56 -5.51 -16.40 4.60
N ILE A 57 -4.48 -15.54 4.50
CA ILE A 57 -3.56 -15.50 3.34
C ILE A 57 -2.92 -16.88 3.11
N ALA A 58 -2.42 -17.54 4.15
CA ALA A 58 -1.80 -18.85 4.04
C ALA A 58 -2.79 -19.93 3.57
N GLU A 59 -4.04 -19.89 4.06
CA GLU A 59 -5.11 -20.78 3.63
C GLU A 59 -5.52 -20.56 2.17
N ARG A 60 -5.51 -19.32 1.71
CA ARG A 60 -5.87 -18.94 0.33
C ARG A 60 -4.81 -19.33 -0.72
N ARG A 61 -3.55 -19.56 -0.30
CA ARG A 61 -2.43 -19.97 -1.16
C ARG A 61 -2.28 -19.10 -2.41
N PRO A 62 -2.04 -17.78 -2.27
CA PRO A 62 -1.87 -16.90 -3.42
C PRO A 62 -0.53 -17.17 -4.13
N ASP A 63 -0.44 -16.76 -5.39
CA ASP A 63 0.80 -16.73 -6.15
C ASP A 63 1.66 -15.49 -5.82
N GLY A 64 1.06 -14.45 -5.22
CA GLY A 64 1.77 -13.25 -4.81
C GLY A 64 0.99 -12.35 -3.87
N LEU A 65 1.73 -11.46 -3.18
CA LEU A 65 1.18 -10.49 -2.23
C LEU A 65 1.52 -9.06 -2.66
N VAL A 66 0.56 -8.16 -2.43
CA VAL A 66 0.73 -6.71 -2.55
C VAL A 66 0.38 -6.05 -1.22
N PHE A 67 1.36 -5.37 -0.62
CA PHE A 67 1.15 -4.50 0.53
C PHE A 67 1.31 -3.04 0.10
N SER A 68 0.22 -2.29 0.08
CA SER A 68 0.22 -0.90 -0.39
C SER A 68 0.42 0.15 0.71
N GLY A 69 1.10 -0.22 1.81
CA GLY A 69 1.65 0.73 2.78
C GLY A 69 0.83 0.95 4.04
N ASP A 70 1.32 1.89 4.86
CA ASP A 70 0.84 2.21 6.20
C ASP A 70 0.91 1.00 7.16
N ALA A 71 2.12 0.46 7.28
CA ALA A 71 2.45 -0.58 8.24
C ALA A 71 2.36 -0.07 9.68
N THR A 72 2.67 1.20 9.92
CA THR A 72 2.92 1.79 11.24
C THR A 72 1.90 2.87 11.63
N GLY A 73 1.85 3.21 12.91
CA GLY A 73 1.06 4.35 13.39
C GLY A 73 1.81 5.69 13.31
N MET A 74 3.13 5.71 13.56
CA MET A 74 3.94 6.92 13.72
C MET A 74 5.36 6.81 13.14
N GLY A 75 5.66 5.75 12.38
CA GLY A 75 6.94 5.56 11.71
C GLY A 75 8.14 5.41 12.65
N PHE A 76 7.97 4.80 13.83
CA PHE A 76 9.10 4.38 14.65
C PHE A 76 9.73 3.12 14.07
N ALA A 77 11.06 2.97 14.18
CA ALA A 77 11.75 1.76 13.77
C ALA A 77 11.17 0.51 14.44
N SER A 78 10.81 0.60 15.73
CA SER A 78 10.16 -0.49 16.46
C SER A 78 8.80 -0.88 15.89
N GLU A 79 8.00 0.09 15.42
CA GLU A 79 6.71 -0.20 14.77
C GLU A 79 6.90 -0.92 13.45
N VAL A 80 7.87 -0.45 12.62
CA VAL A 80 8.18 -1.07 11.32
C VAL A 80 8.65 -2.51 11.51
N LEU A 81 9.55 -2.77 12.46
CA LEU A 81 10.02 -4.13 12.78
C LEU A 81 8.89 -5.04 13.27
N VAL A 82 8.01 -4.53 14.15
CA VAL A 82 6.83 -5.28 14.62
C VAL A 82 5.90 -5.62 13.46
N ALA A 83 5.67 -4.67 12.55
CA ALA A 83 4.81 -4.89 11.40
C ALA A 83 5.40 -5.91 10.42
N ALA A 84 6.69 -5.77 10.06
CA ALA A 84 7.38 -6.71 9.18
C ALA A 84 7.37 -8.13 9.75
N LYS A 85 7.68 -8.28 11.05
CA LYS A 85 7.61 -9.58 11.74
C LYS A 85 6.20 -10.16 11.78
N ALA A 86 5.19 -9.33 12.08
CA ALA A 86 3.80 -9.79 12.16
C ALA A 86 3.25 -10.25 10.80
N LEU A 87 3.78 -9.71 9.70
CA LEU A 87 3.44 -10.10 8.32
C LEU A 87 4.31 -11.25 7.78
N GLY A 88 5.31 -11.73 8.53
CA GLY A 88 6.24 -12.78 8.08
C GLY A 88 7.13 -12.33 6.93
N VAL A 89 7.56 -11.06 6.91
CA VAL A 89 8.41 -10.53 5.83
C VAL A 89 9.74 -11.28 5.80
N GLY A 90 10.03 -11.94 4.66
CA GLY A 90 11.24 -12.75 4.48
C GLY A 90 11.17 -14.17 5.07
N GLU A 91 10.04 -14.58 5.65
CA GLU A 91 9.85 -15.94 6.20
C GLU A 91 9.34 -16.95 5.16
N SER A 92 8.99 -16.50 3.95
CA SER A 92 8.41 -17.32 2.88
C SER A 92 9.00 -16.92 1.53
N GLU A 93 9.11 -17.91 0.63
CA GLU A 93 9.48 -17.71 -0.78
C GLU A 93 8.35 -17.13 -1.64
N LEU A 94 7.16 -16.93 -1.06
CA LEU A 94 6.02 -16.34 -1.75
C LEU A 94 6.39 -14.94 -2.29
N PRO A 95 6.27 -14.70 -3.61
CA PRO A 95 6.53 -13.39 -4.18
C PRO A 95 5.65 -12.32 -3.53
N ALA A 96 6.27 -11.32 -2.93
CA ALA A 96 5.55 -10.21 -2.31
C ALA A 96 6.18 -8.87 -2.68
N VAL A 97 5.36 -7.84 -2.79
CA VAL A 97 5.81 -6.46 -2.98
C VAL A 97 5.21 -5.54 -1.92
N ALA A 98 5.96 -4.50 -1.57
CA ALA A 98 5.52 -3.48 -0.64
C ALA A 98 5.89 -2.06 -1.12
N VAL A 99 5.07 -1.08 -0.76
CA VAL A 99 5.40 0.35 -0.87
C VAL A 99 5.13 1.03 0.47
N PRO A 100 5.88 2.07 0.85
CA PRO A 100 5.64 2.76 2.11
C PRO A 100 4.39 3.64 2.04
N GLY A 101 3.67 3.73 3.16
CA GLY A 101 2.61 4.71 3.36
C GLY A 101 3.10 5.99 4.03
N ASN A 102 2.21 6.96 4.21
CA ASN A 102 2.55 8.22 4.86
C ASN A 102 2.82 8.07 6.35
N HIS A 103 2.29 7.03 6.97
CA HIS A 103 2.59 6.70 8.36
C HIS A 103 3.94 6.02 8.52
N ASP A 104 4.45 5.31 7.52
CA ASP A 104 5.79 4.75 7.51
C ASP A 104 6.84 5.85 7.31
N TYR A 105 6.54 6.83 6.46
CA TYR A 105 7.34 8.02 6.20
C TYR A 105 6.95 9.23 7.08
N TYR A 106 6.50 8.95 8.29
CA TYR A 106 5.92 9.94 9.19
C TYR A 106 6.82 11.13 9.49
N THR A 107 8.14 10.92 9.54
CA THR A 107 9.13 11.97 9.80
C THR A 107 10.29 11.90 8.80
N ARG A 108 10.96 13.05 8.58
CA ARG A 108 12.19 13.11 7.77
C ARG A 108 13.25 12.10 8.23
N ARG A 109 13.28 11.83 9.53
CA ARG A 109 14.21 10.86 10.10
C ARG A 109 13.86 9.43 9.69
N ALA A 110 12.59 9.05 9.74
CA ALA A 110 12.15 7.72 9.33
C ALA A 110 12.55 7.45 7.87
N VAL A 111 12.32 8.43 6.97
CA VAL A 111 12.72 8.37 5.57
C VAL A 111 14.24 8.26 5.41
N ARG A 112 15.01 9.17 6.05
CA ARG A 112 16.48 9.17 5.90
C ARG A 112 17.16 7.93 6.46
N ALA A 113 16.59 7.33 7.50
CA ALA A 113 17.11 6.12 8.10
C ALA A 113 16.68 4.85 7.37
N GLY A 114 15.76 4.95 6.39
CA GLY A 114 15.31 3.81 5.60
C GLY A 114 14.65 2.71 6.42
N TYR A 115 13.93 3.05 7.50
CA TYR A 115 13.38 2.02 8.40
C TYR A 115 12.44 1.06 7.70
N PHE A 116 11.62 1.57 6.76
CA PHE A 116 10.72 0.74 5.98
C PHE A 116 11.51 -0.16 5.02
N GLU A 117 12.45 0.42 4.29
CA GLU A 117 13.28 -0.28 3.29
C GLU A 117 14.13 -1.38 3.93
N GLU A 118 14.66 -1.13 5.13
CA GLU A 118 15.43 -2.12 5.89
C GLU A 118 14.55 -3.31 6.30
N ALA A 119 13.40 -3.05 6.92
CA ALA A 119 12.55 -4.10 7.48
C ALA A 119 11.73 -4.85 6.41
N PHE A 120 11.29 -4.17 5.34
CA PHE A 120 10.55 -4.75 4.23
C PHE A 120 11.44 -5.14 3.05
N GLY A 121 12.77 -5.08 3.17
CA GLY A 121 13.74 -5.40 2.12
C GLY A 121 13.42 -6.65 1.30
N PRO A 122 13.05 -7.80 1.90
CA PRO A 122 12.64 -9.00 1.17
C PRO A 122 11.44 -8.80 0.21
N TRP A 123 10.56 -7.86 0.50
CA TRP A 123 9.41 -7.52 -0.37
C TRP A 123 9.68 -6.37 -1.34
N LEU A 124 10.89 -5.84 -1.33
CA LEU A 124 11.34 -4.79 -2.26
C LEU A 124 12.22 -5.34 -3.39
N HIS A 125 12.33 -6.67 -3.53
CA HIS A 125 13.09 -7.28 -4.60
C HIS A 125 12.39 -7.16 -5.95
N GLY A 126 13.14 -6.77 -6.98
CA GLY A 126 12.64 -6.65 -8.33
C GLY A 126 13.61 -5.95 -9.27
N LEU A 127 13.23 -5.84 -10.54
CA LEU A 127 13.98 -5.12 -11.57
C LEU A 127 13.97 -3.61 -11.25
N ARG A 128 15.12 -2.97 -11.41
CA ARG A 128 15.33 -1.52 -11.26
C ARG A 128 16.15 -0.98 -12.43
N VAL A 129 16.14 0.33 -12.59
CA VAL A 129 16.96 0.99 -13.62
C VAL A 129 18.27 1.55 -13.08
N ASP A 130 18.36 1.76 -11.78
CA ASP A 130 19.53 2.27 -11.06
C ASP A 130 19.55 1.78 -9.60
N ALA A 131 20.40 2.38 -8.76
CA ALA A 131 20.58 2.00 -7.35
C ALA A 131 19.44 2.46 -6.42
N GLU A 132 18.51 3.29 -6.90
CA GLU A 132 17.39 3.76 -6.11
C GLU A 132 16.38 2.64 -5.83
N THR A 133 15.82 2.61 -4.62
CA THR A 133 14.86 1.56 -4.24
C THR A 133 13.60 1.60 -5.09
N TYR A 134 13.12 2.80 -5.42
CA TYR A 134 11.88 2.99 -6.20
C TYR A 134 12.12 3.80 -7.48
N PRO A 135 11.35 3.48 -8.56
CA PRO A 135 10.44 2.36 -8.68
C PRO A 135 11.17 1.04 -8.88
N PHE A 136 10.49 -0.06 -8.58
CA PHE A 136 10.91 -1.40 -8.97
C PHE A 136 9.74 -2.18 -9.55
N ALA A 137 10.03 -3.22 -10.32
CA ALA A 137 9.03 -4.13 -10.87
C ALA A 137 9.36 -5.58 -10.52
N ARG A 138 8.34 -6.33 -10.07
CA ARG A 138 8.45 -7.77 -9.81
C ARG A 138 7.44 -8.52 -10.64
N GLN A 139 7.90 -9.54 -11.35
CA GLN A 139 7.00 -10.41 -12.10
C GLN A 139 6.43 -11.50 -11.18
N VAL A 140 5.11 -11.69 -11.24
CA VAL A 140 4.40 -12.77 -10.59
C VAL A 140 3.54 -13.45 -11.65
N GLY A 141 3.84 -14.70 -11.96
CA GLY A 141 3.24 -15.37 -13.11
C GLY A 141 3.46 -14.58 -14.41
N HIS A 142 2.39 -14.19 -15.05
CA HIS A 142 2.41 -13.40 -16.31
C HIS A 142 2.24 -11.89 -16.10
N VAL A 143 2.14 -11.42 -14.85
CA VAL A 143 1.83 -10.03 -14.51
C VAL A 143 3.05 -9.32 -13.91
N TRP A 144 3.26 -8.06 -14.28
CA TRP A 144 4.23 -7.17 -13.66
C TRP A 144 3.60 -6.32 -12.57
N LEU A 145 4.08 -6.44 -11.34
CA LEU A 145 3.77 -5.54 -10.22
C LEU A 145 4.79 -4.40 -10.24
N VAL A 146 4.36 -3.20 -10.62
CA VAL A 146 5.19 -2.00 -10.73
C VAL A 146 4.99 -1.14 -9.50
N CYS A 147 5.99 -1.08 -8.63
CA CYS A 147 5.91 -0.47 -7.31
C CYS A 147 6.51 0.93 -7.30
N VAL A 148 5.70 1.93 -6.98
CA VAL A 148 6.08 3.34 -6.95
C VAL A 148 5.87 3.91 -5.55
N ASN A 149 6.90 4.49 -4.98
CA ASN A 149 6.78 5.22 -3.72
C ASN A 149 6.08 6.56 -3.97
N SER A 150 4.86 6.68 -3.46
CA SER A 150 4.04 7.89 -3.52
C SER A 150 4.06 8.69 -2.21
N SER A 151 4.75 8.19 -1.19
CA SER A 151 4.79 8.76 0.15
C SER A 151 5.96 9.72 0.32
N THR A 152 5.77 10.75 1.13
CA THR A 152 6.80 11.70 1.51
C THR A 152 6.59 12.17 2.94
N HIS A 153 7.67 12.58 3.60
CA HIS A 153 7.51 13.24 4.90
C HIS A 153 6.98 14.66 4.73
N ASN A 154 6.00 15.03 5.52
CA ASN A 154 5.47 16.39 5.60
C ASN A 154 5.79 16.99 6.96
N LEU A 155 6.12 18.28 6.98
CA LEU A 155 6.50 18.98 8.22
C LEU A 155 5.27 19.29 9.10
N LEU A 156 4.17 19.68 8.47
CA LEU A 156 2.95 20.05 9.19
C LEU A 156 2.17 18.77 9.62
N PRO A 157 1.69 18.73 10.88
CA PRO A 157 0.90 17.60 11.37
C PRO A 157 -0.39 17.33 10.56
N THR A 158 -0.98 18.39 10.01
CA THR A 158 -2.21 18.33 9.21
C THR A 158 -1.99 17.99 7.75
N ASP A 159 -0.73 18.01 7.27
CA ASP A 159 -0.40 17.65 5.90
C ASP A 159 -0.03 16.16 5.82
N ALA A 160 -0.92 15.41 5.21
CA ALA A 160 -0.78 13.99 4.90
C ALA A 160 -0.72 13.74 3.38
N SER A 161 -0.31 14.75 2.58
CA SER A 161 -0.21 14.62 1.13
C SER A 161 1.01 13.81 0.68
N GLY A 162 0.90 13.15 -0.47
CA GLY A 162 1.97 12.37 -1.10
C GLY A 162 2.63 13.09 -2.28
N LYS A 163 3.72 12.52 -2.77
CA LYS A 163 4.41 12.96 -3.99
C LYS A 163 5.32 11.85 -4.52
N VAL A 164 5.30 11.62 -5.82
CA VAL A 164 6.27 10.74 -6.52
C VAL A 164 7.52 11.53 -6.94
N GLY A 165 7.32 12.63 -7.61
CA GLY A 165 8.38 13.52 -8.10
C GLY A 165 8.96 13.14 -9.47
N PRO A 166 9.52 14.12 -10.20
CA PRO A 166 9.91 13.94 -11.60
C PRO A 166 11.01 12.91 -11.81
N ALA A 167 11.98 12.82 -10.91
CA ALA A 167 13.07 11.86 -11.03
C ALA A 167 12.58 10.40 -10.91
N GLN A 168 11.60 10.11 -10.04
CA GLN A 168 11.03 8.78 -9.95
C GLN A 168 10.11 8.47 -11.15
N LEU A 169 9.39 9.47 -11.68
CA LEU A 169 8.58 9.31 -12.89
C LEU A 169 9.43 9.02 -14.13
N ASP A 170 10.59 9.67 -14.27
CA ASP A 170 11.55 9.35 -15.33
C ASP A 170 12.06 7.90 -15.18
N ARG A 171 12.45 7.50 -13.97
CA ARG A 171 12.82 6.10 -13.72
C ARG A 171 11.69 5.11 -14.00
N LEU A 172 10.44 5.48 -13.73
CA LEU A 172 9.28 4.64 -14.00
C LEU A 172 9.14 4.35 -15.50
N ARG A 173 9.22 5.39 -16.36
CA ARG A 173 9.17 5.20 -17.81
C ARG A 173 10.31 4.29 -18.29
N ARG A 174 11.55 4.60 -17.91
CA ARG A 174 12.73 3.77 -18.25
C ARG A 174 12.64 2.33 -17.73
N LEU A 175 12.00 2.12 -16.58
CA LEU A 175 11.77 0.78 -16.05
C LEU A 175 10.76 0.03 -16.93
N CYS A 176 9.66 0.68 -17.28
CA CYS A 176 8.59 0.09 -18.08
C CYS A 176 9.07 -0.29 -19.50
N ASP A 177 10.01 0.47 -20.08
CA ASP A 177 10.65 0.14 -21.36
C ASP A 177 11.49 -1.15 -21.31
N LYS A 178 11.93 -1.57 -20.13
CA LYS A 178 12.70 -2.80 -19.93
C LYS A 178 11.85 -4.03 -19.59
N LEU A 179 10.57 -3.85 -19.29
CA LEU A 179 9.71 -4.98 -18.95
C LEU A 179 9.32 -5.77 -20.21
N SER A 180 9.37 -7.09 -20.09
CA SER A 180 8.79 -7.96 -21.12
C SER A 180 7.30 -7.71 -21.27
N PRO A 181 6.72 -8.07 -22.45
CA PRO A 181 5.28 -7.97 -22.66
C PRO A 181 4.48 -8.68 -21.56
N GLY A 182 3.38 -8.08 -21.14
CA GLY A 182 2.48 -8.62 -20.12
C GLY A 182 1.69 -7.53 -19.41
N PRO A 183 0.60 -7.90 -18.72
CA PRO A 183 -0.20 -6.96 -17.94
C PRO A 183 0.63 -6.29 -16.84
N ARG A 184 0.43 -5.00 -16.65
CA ARG A 184 1.13 -4.18 -15.65
C ARG A 184 0.16 -3.66 -14.61
N ILE A 185 0.45 -3.94 -13.35
CA ILE A 185 -0.32 -3.47 -12.20
C ILE A 185 0.55 -2.46 -11.45
N LEU A 186 0.10 -1.21 -11.40
CA LEU A 186 0.76 -0.16 -10.63
C LEU A 186 0.37 -0.27 -9.16
N VAL A 187 1.35 -0.23 -8.27
CA VAL A 187 1.15 -0.26 -6.82
C VAL A 187 1.68 1.03 -6.21
N THR A 188 0.80 1.78 -5.56
CA THR A 188 1.14 2.97 -4.77
C THR A 188 0.43 2.93 -3.43
N HIS A 189 0.79 3.81 -2.49
CA HIS A 189 -0.02 4.00 -1.29
C HIS A 189 -1.15 5.00 -1.53
N TYR A 190 -0.84 6.14 -2.16
CA TYR A 190 -1.81 7.20 -2.41
C TYR A 190 -2.75 6.89 -3.56
N PRO A 191 -4.03 7.30 -3.43
CA PRO A 191 -5.02 7.19 -4.49
C PRO A 191 -4.75 8.18 -5.62
N LEU A 192 -5.14 7.80 -6.83
CA LEU A 192 -5.31 8.73 -7.94
C LEU A 192 -6.61 9.53 -7.81
N ARG A 193 -7.67 8.83 -7.40
CA ARG A 193 -9.04 9.35 -7.23
C ARG A 193 -9.69 8.72 -5.99
N THR A 194 -10.70 9.40 -5.45
CA THR A 194 -11.60 8.86 -4.42
C THR A 194 -12.64 7.93 -5.06
N ALA A 195 -13.43 7.24 -4.24
CA ALA A 195 -14.56 6.41 -4.71
C ALA A 195 -15.60 7.18 -5.55
N ALA A 196 -15.68 8.50 -5.39
CA ALA A 196 -16.56 9.37 -6.19
C ALA A 196 -15.89 9.87 -7.49
N GLY A 197 -14.71 9.36 -7.84
CA GLY A 197 -13.96 9.79 -9.03
C GLY A 197 -13.26 11.15 -8.89
N LEU A 198 -13.31 11.77 -7.71
CA LEU A 198 -12.74 13.09 -7.45
C LEU A 198 -11.29 12.99 -6.98
N VAL A 199 -10.51 14.05 -7.19
CA VAL A 199 -9.20 14.21 -6.57
C VAL A 199 -9.39 14.53 -5.08
N GLU A 200 -8.59 13.91 -4.21
CA GLU A 200 -8.63 14.21 -2.78
C GLU A 200 -8.30 15.70 -2.46
N PRO A 201 -8.72 16.20 -1.28
CA PRO A 201 -8.33 17.52 -0.80
C PRO A 201 -6.80 17.68 -0.75
N ARG A 202 -6.33 18.91 -0.97
CA ARG A 202 -4.88 19.23 -1.14
C ARG A 202 -3.97 18.63 -0.08
N VAL A 203 -4.41 18.56 1.17
CA VAL A 203 -3.64 18.06 2.33
C VAL A 203 -3.63 16.54 2.46
N HIS A 204 -4.36 15.82 1.63
CA HIS A 204 -4.42 14.35 1.63
C HIS A 204 -4.06 13.72 0.28
N ARG A 205 -4.06 14.51 -0.81
CA ARG A 205 -3.90 13.97 -2.17
C ARG A 205 -2.46 13.64 -2.54
N LEU A 206 -2.31 12.81 -3.54
CA LEU A 206 -1.09 12.74 -4.34
C LEU A 206 -0.92 14.07 -5.10
N ARG A 207 0.09 14.86 -4.75
CA ARG A 207 0.24 16.25 -5.25
C ARG A 207 0.47 16.33 -6.75
N ASP A 208 1.21 15.40 -7.28
CA ASP A 208 1.58 15.27 -8.69
C ASP A 208 0.77 14.18 -9.43
N HIS A 209 -0.47 13.95 -8.98
CA HIS A 209 -1.35 12.90 -9.50
C HIS A 209 -1.52 12.94 -11.02
N ALA A 210 -1.53 14.12 -11.65
CA ALA A 210 -1.68 14.25 -13.10
C ALA A 210 -0.44 13.70 -13.83
N ALA A 211 0.77 14.06 -13.38
CA ALA A 211 2.01 13.55 -13.96
C ALA A 211 2.20 12.04 -13.69
N VAL A 212 1.71 11.54 -12.54
CA VAL A 212 1.73 10.10 -12.24
C VAL A 212 0.75 9.35 -13.13
N LEU A 213 -0.44 9.90 -13.38
CA LEU A 213 -1.42 9.32 -14.30
C LEU A 213 -0.87 9.24 -15.73
N GLU A 214 -0.27 10.32 -16.22
CA GLU A 214 0.38 10.37 -17.53
C GLU A 214 1.46 9.27 -17.64
N ALA A 215 2.40 9.22 -16.68
CA ALA A 215 3.44 8.21 -16.69
C ALA A 215 2.88 6.76 -16.59
N ALA A 216 1.81 6.54 -15.82
CA ALA A 216 1.16 5.24 -15.74
C ALA A 216 0.51 4.83 -17.09
N THR A 217 -0.10 5.80 -17.79
CA THR A 217 -0.67 5.59 -19.12
C THR A 217 0.42 5.29 -20.15
N ASP A 218 1.51 6.08 -20.18
CA ASP A 218 2.68 5.84 -21.04
C ASP A 218 3.29 4.45 -20.79
N CYS A 219 3.28 4.01 -19.56
CA CYS A 219 3.77 2.70 -19.13
C CYS A 219 2.80 1.53 -19.44
N GLY A 220 1.66 1.75 -20.05
CA GLY A 220 0.67 0.69 -20.33
C GLY A 220 0.13 0.02 -19.07
N VAL A 221 -0.07 0.79 -17.99
CA VAL A 221 -0.67 0.27 -16.76
C VAL A 221 -2.10 -0.17 -17.02
N GLY A 222 -2.43 -1.41 -16.66
CA GLY A 222 -3.76 -2.00 -16.84
C GLY A 222 -4.62 -1.98 -15.58
N LEU A 223 -4.01 -1.84 -14.40
CA LEU A 223 -4.70 -1.80 -13.11
C LEU A 223 -3.87 -0.98 -12.11
N TRP A 224 -4.53 -0.17 -11.27
CA TRP A 224 -3.87 0.57 -10.19
C TRP A 224 -4.39 0.14 -8.83
N LEU A 225 -3.48 -0.33 -7.96
CA LEU A 225 -3.77 -0.76 -6.59
C LEU A 225 -3.22 0.24 -5.59
N HIS A 226 -4.02 0.58 -4.57
CA HIS A 226 -3.62 1.53 -3.52
C HIS A 226 -4.32 1.31 -2.18
N GLY A 227 -3.89 2.04 -1.14
CA GLY A 227 -4.48 2.12 0.19
C GLY A 227 -4.97 3.52 0.56
N HIS A 228 -4.52 4.04 1.72
CA HIS A 228 -4.66 5.40 2.22
C HIS A 228 -6.07 5.82 2.66
N ILE A 229 -7.11 5.52 1.90
CA ILE A 229 -8.49 5.99 2.17
C ILE A 229 -9.17 5.16 3.28
N HIS A 230 -8.65 3.99 3.63
CA HIS A 230 -9.22 3.06 4.61
C HIS A 230 -10.65 2.59 4.29
N ARG A 231 -11.13 2.80 3.08
CA ARG A 231 -12.39 2.27 2.57
C ARG A 231 -12.13 1.57 1.24
N ARG A 232 -12.53 0.32 1.15
CA ARG A 232 -12.46 -0.43 -0.09
C ARG A 232 -13.39 0.15 -1.14
N PHE A 233 -12.95 0.22 -2.36
CA PHE A 233 -13.77 0.57 -3.53
C PHE A 233 -13.07 0.13 -4.82
N VAL A 234 -13.87 0.06 -5.86
CA VAL A 234 -13.43 -0.07 -7.24
C VAL A 234 -13.86 1.16 -8.00
N LEU A 235 -12.98 1.74 -8.77
CA LEU A 235 -13.28 2.76 -9.76
C LEU A 235 -13.07 2.15 -11.14
N THR A 236 -14.14 2.12 -11.93
CA THR A 236 -14.09 1.65 -13.32
C THR A 236 -13.39 2.67 -14.22
N PRO A 237 -12.81 2.26 -15.35
CA PRO A 237 -12.19 3.18 -16.29
C PRO A 237 -13.12 4.31 -16.71
N THR A 238 -12.56 5.49 -16.88
CA THR A 238 -13.21 6.69 -17.39
C THR A 238 -12.38 7.29 -18.52
N THR A 239 -12.88 8.33 -19.17
CA THR A 239 -12.09 9.06 -20.19
C THR A 239 -10.78 9.60 -19.64
N ASP A 240 -10.80 10.07 -18.38
CA ASP A 240 -9.62 10.67 -17.72
C ASP A 240 -8.70 9.64 -17.09
N VAL A 241 -9.21 8.46 -16.74
CA VAL A 241 -8.45 7.36 -16.11
C VAL A 241 -8.73 6.08 -16.90
N PRO A 242 -7.84 5.67 -17.83
CA PRO A 242 -8.14 4.64 -18.81
C PRO A 242 -8.06 3.20 -18.28
N PHE A 243 -7.79 3.01 -17.01
CA PHE A 243 -7.67 1.70 -16.34
C PHE A 243 -8.44 1.69 -15.02
N PRO A 244 -8.84 0.50 -14.52
CA PRO A 244 -9.48 0.39 -13.21
C PRO A 244 -8.53 0.75 -12.08
N VAL A 245 -9.09 1.30 -10.99
CA VAL A 245 -8.37 1.64 -9.76
C VAL A 245 -9.04 0.94 -8.57
N VAL A 246 -8.27 0.28 -7.73
CA VAL A 246 -8.80 -0.46 -6.57
C VAL A 246 -8.10 0.00 -5.28
N CYS A 247 -8.90 0.41 -4.31
CA CYS A 247 -8.47 0.66 -2.95
C CYS A 247 -8.75 -0.57 -2.09
N ALA A 248 -7.73 -1.18 -1.48
CA ALA A 248 -7.91 -2.33 -0.59
C ALA A 248 -8.69 -2.01 0.70
N GLY A 249 -8.80 -0.74 1.06
CA GLY A 249 -9.29 -0.31 2.35
C GLY A 249 -8.23 -0.46 3.43
N SER A 250 -8.64 -0.68 4.68
CA SER A 250 -7.72 -0.98 5.78
C SER A 250 -7.95 -2.40 6.27
N ALA A 251 -6.89 -3.18 6.32
CA ALA A 251 -6.98 -4.56 6.81
C ALA A 251 -7.29 -4.62 8.32
N THR A 252 -7.00 -3.57 9.10
CA THR A 252 -7.07 -3.64 10.56
C THR A 252 -7.95 -2.58 11.22
N GLN A 253 -8.42 -1.57 10.48
CA GLN A 253 -9.28 -0.54 11.10
C GLN A 253 -10.63 -1.12 11.51
N ASN A 254 -10.98 -0.96 12.77
CA ASN A 254 -12.25 -1.43 13.31
C ASN A 254 -13.46 -0.97 12.48
N ASN A 255 -14.35 -1.90 12.19
CA ASN A 255 -15.54 -1.72 11.35
C ASN A 255 -15.26 -1.40 9.87
N ARG A 256 -14.01 -1.62 9.38
CA ARG A 256 -13.60 -1.42 7.99
C ARG A 256 -12.70 -2.52 7.46
N TRP A 257 -12.40 -3.52 8.29
CA TRP A 257 -11.51 -4.61 7.99
C TRP A 257 -11.73 -5.21 6.61
N SER A 258 -10.82 -4.96 5.70
CA SER A 258 -10.91 -5.54 4.36
C SER A 258 -9.55 -5.75 3.72
N TYR A 259 -9.51 -6.73 2.84
CA TYR A 259 -8.48 -6.87 1.82
C TYR A 259 -9.13 -7.41 0.54
N ALA A 260 -8.40 -7.43 -0.57
CA ALA A 260 -8.88 -7.95 -1.84
C ALA A 260 -8.05 -9.17 -2.27
N GLU A 261 -8.74 -10.19 -2.77
CA GLU A 261 -8.17 -11.31 -3.52
C GLU A 261 -8.53 -11.12 -4.99
N TYR A 262 -7.59 -11.40 -5.89
CA TYR A 262 -7.78 -11.32 -7.33
C TYR A 262 -7.42 -12.64 -7.98
N ASP A 263 -8.31 -13.18 -8.81
CA ASP A 263 -8.01 -14.22 -9.77
C ASP A 263 -7.83 -13.61 -11.15
N ILE A 264 -6.59 -13.64 -11.68
CA ILE A 264 -6.19 -12.97 -12.92
C ILE A 264 -5.94 -14.00 -14.01
N ALA A 265 -6.69 -13.88 -15.12
CA ALA A 265 -6.53 -14.70 -16.33
C ALA A 265 -6.46 -13.79 -17.57
N GLY A 266 -5.27 -13.66 -18.15
CA GLY A 266 -5.02 -12.68 -19.21
C GLY A 266 -5.27 -11.26 -18.72
N THR A 267 -6.24 -10.58 -19.31
CA THR A 267 -6.67 -9.22 -18.92
C THR A 267 -7.89 -9.21 -17.98
N ALA A 268 -8.57 -10.34 -17.79
CA ALA A 268 -9.71 -10.45 -16.90
C ALA A 268 -9.24 -10.61 -15.43
N VAL A 269 -9.89 -9.88 -14.52
CA VAL A 269 -9.58 -9.86 -13.08
C VAL A 269 -10.88 -10.05 -12.31
N TRP A 270 -11.05 -11.21 -11.70
CA TRP A 270 -12.11 -11.47 -10.75
C TRP A 270 -11.63 -11.12 -9.35
N GLY A 271 -12.27 -10.16 -8.71
CA GLY A 271 -11.93 -9.69 -7.39
C GLY A 271 -12.92 -10.19 -6.35
N THR A 272 -12.42 -10.66 -5.21
CA THR A 272 -13.22 -11.00 -4.04
C THR A 272 -12.79 -10.13 -2.87
N TRP A 273 -13.72 -9.41 -2.27
CA TRP A 273 -13.50 -8.72 -1.01
C TRP A 273 -13.53 -9.71 0.15
N ARG A 274 -12.54 -9.60 1.02
CA ARG A 274 -12.48 -10.37 2.26
C ARG A 274 -12.70 -9.42 3.43
N HIS A 275 -13.57 -9.80 4.37
CA HIS A 275 -13.89 -8.99 5.55
C HIS A 275 -13.64 -9.79 6.83
N TYR A 276 -12.99 -9.18 7.83
CA TYR A 276 -12.77 -9.80 9.13
C TYR A 276 -14.02 -9.72 9.98
N SER A 277 -14.41 -10.86 10.54
CA SER A 277 -15.50 -11.00 11.51
C SER A 277 -14.94 -11.24 12.92
N PRO A 278 -15.14 -10.29 13.86
CA PRO A 278 -14.73 -10.51 15.24
C PRO A 278 -15.39 -11.72 15.89
N ALA A 279 -16.64 -12.01 15.53
CA ALA A 279 -17.37 -13.15 16.06
C ALA A 279 -16.80 -14.50 15.60
N ALA A 280 -16.31 -14.56 14.34
CA ALA A 280 -15.68 -15.76 13.79
C ALA A 280 -14.16 -15.79 14.07
N GLY A 281 -13.55 -14.68 14.45
CA GLY A 281 -12.11 -14.55 14.63
C GLY A 281 -11.30 -14.76 13.33
N GLY A 282 -11.91 -14.57 12.16
CA GLY A 282 -11.36 -14.85 10.85
C GLY A 282 -11.96 -14.00 9.74
N TYR A 283 -11.45 -14.18 8.52
CA TYR A 283 -11.95 -13.50 7.32
C TYR A 283 -12.97 -14.39 6.58
N ALA A 284 -13.93 -13.73 5.93
CA ALA A 284 -14.91 -14.36 5.05
C ALA A 284 -15.09 -13.53 3.78
N ASP A 285 -15.67 -14.14 2.75
CA ASP A 285 -16.01 -13.44 1.51
C ASP A 285 -17.11 -12.41 1.80
N ASP A 286 -16.95 -11.21 1.21
CA ASP A 286 -17.84 -10.06 1.43
C ASP A 286 -18.06 -9.27 0.14
N GLY A 287 -18.41 -9.96 -0.92
CA GLY A 287 -18.73 -9.44 -2.23
C GLY A 287 -17.64 -9.63 -3.26
N GLU A 288 -18.05 -9.57 -4.51
CA GLU A 288 -17.21 -9.81 -5.70
C GLU A 288 -17.29 -8.64 -6.65
N PHE A 289 -16.32 -8.54 -7.53
CA PHE A 289 -16.28 -7.58 -8.63
C PHE A 289 -15.49 -8.14 -9.80
N LEU A 290 -15.81 -7.65 -11.01
CA LEU A 290 -15.11 -8.02 -12.24
C LEU A 290 -14.50 -6.78 -12.87
N LEU A 291 -13.23 -6.88 -13.25
CA LEU A 291 -12.49 -5.85 -13.96
C LEU A 291 -11.87 -6.42 -15.21
N THR A 292 -11.61 -5.53 -16.19
CA THR A 292 -10.79 -5.86 -17.35
C THR A 292 -9.64 -4.86 -17.41
N MET A 293 -8.42 -5.36 -17.43
CA MET A 293 -7.25 -4.56 -17.72
C MET A 293 -7.26 -4.24 -19.22
N PRO A 294 -7.04 -2.98 -19.63
CA PRO A 294 -6.81 -2.70 -21.05
C PRO A 294 -5.66 -3.56 -21.55
N GLY A 295 -5.78 -4.06 -22.77
CA GLY A 295 -4.72 -4.83 -23.42
C GLY A 295 -3.48 -3.96 -23.56
N GLY A 296 -2.33 -4.44 -23.12
CA GLY A 296 -1.02 -3.81 -23.31
C GLY A 296 -0.55 -3.89 -24.76
#